data_5fab6bda8ac21510233e3ced7a2fdd10
#
_entry.id   5fab6bda8ac21510233e3ced7a2fdd10
#
_cell.length_a   1.000
_cell.length_b   1.000
_cell.length_c   1.000
_cell.angle_alpha   90.00
_cell.angle_beta   90.00
_cell.angle_gamma   90.00
#
_symmetry.space_group_name_H-M   'P 1'
#
loop_
_entity.id
_entity.type
_entity.pdbx_description
1 polymer ?
#
loop_
_entity_poly.entity_id
_entity_poly.type
_entity_poly.pdbx_seq_one_letter_code
_entity_poly.pdbx_strand_id
1 'polypeptide(L)'
;MGYYYWDPTYILVVIGAVICMIASARVKGTFNKYSQLRSMSGMNGAQVAQRVLQAAGIYDVQVRHVSGSLTDHYDPRTKTVNLSDPVYNATSVAALGVAAHECGHAIQHAKSYAPLSIRSALVPIANFGSMLAWPVILIGLLFNTRSSGLIIDIGILLFSAAVLFQLVTLPVEFDASRRALVMLRTQGILADDELRYTRRVLKSAALTYVASAAAAILRLLRIILITNGRRRDD
;
A
#
# COMPACT_ATOMS: atom_id res chain seq x y z
N MET A 1 -3.57 -26.44 -37.56
CA MET A 1 -2.55 -25.47 -37.08
C MET A 1 -3.26 -24.45 -36.25
N GLY A 2 -3.14 -24.52 -34.91
CA GLY A 2 -3.79 -23.55 -34.01
C GLY A 2 -2.98 -22.24 -34.04
N TYR A 3 -3.58 -21.22 -34.57
CA TYR A 3 -3.05 -19.86 -34.39
C TYR A 3 -3.15 -19.53 -32.92
N TYR A 4 -2.03 -19.42 -32.20
CA TYR A 4 -1.95 -18.78 -30.91
C TYR A 4 -2.31 -17.32 -31.13
N TYR A 5 -3.55 -16.94 -30.83
CA TYR A 5 -3.98 -15.56 -30.81
C TYR A 5 -3.28 -14.90 -29.59
N TRP A 6 -2.16 -14.25 -29.87
CA TRP A 6 -1.52 -13.38 -28.88
C TRP A 6 -2.44 -12.18 -28.66
N ASP A 7 -3.08 -12.13 -27.48
CA ASP A 7 -3.85 -10.96 -27.06
C ASP A 7 -2.89 -9.78 -26.75
N PRO A 8 -2.81 -8.73 -27.61
CA PRO A 8 -1.86 -7.64 -27.46
C PRO A 8 -2.12 -6.85 -26.16
N THR A 9 -3.32 -6.93 -25.59
CA THR A 9 -3.64 -6.22 -24.33
C THR A 9 -2.91 -6.82 -23.13
N TYR A 10 -2.30 -8.02 -23.28
CA TYR A 10 -1.47 -8.63 -22.23
C TYR A 10 -0.26 -7.77 -21.87
N ILE A 11 0.19 -6.91 -22.80
CA ILE A 11 1.27 -5.95 -22.53
C ILE A 11 0.96 -5.03 -21.34
N LEU A 12 -0.31 -4.69 -21.10
CA LEU A 12 -0.72 -3.85 -19.96
C LEU A 12 -0.45 -4.56 -18.63
N VAL A 13 -0.64 -5.88 -18.56
CA VAL A 13 -0.32 -6.66 -17.35
C VAL A 13 1.18 -6.71 -17.13
N VAL A 14 1.95 -6.93 -18.20
CA VAL A 14 3.41 -6.96 -18.13
C VAL A 14 3.96 -5.61 -17.66
N ILE A 15 3.48 -4.50 -18.23
CA ILE A 15 3.86 -3.14 -17.79
C ILE A 15 3.56 -2.96 -16.31
N GLY A 16 2.36 -3.31 -15.85
CA GLY A 16 1.98 -3.23 -14.44
C GLY A 16 2.90 -4.05 -13.52
N ALA A 17 3.22 -5.29 -13.92
CA ALA A 17 4.14 -6.16 -13.18
C ALA A 17 5.56 -5.57 -13.10
N VAL A 18 6.09 -5.05 -14.20
CA VAL A 18 7.42 -4.41 -14.25
C VAL A 18 7.47 -3.18 -13.35
N ILE A 19 6.44 -2.32 -13.38
CA ILE A 19 6.35 -1.14 -12.51
C ILE A 19 6.38 -1.58 -11.03
N CYS A 20 5.61 -2.61 -10.64
CA CYS A 20 5.60 -3.13 -9.28
C CYS A 20 6.95 -3.74 -8.88
N MET A 21 7.62 -4.48 -9.77
CA MET A 21 8.96 -5.03 -9.51
C MET A 21 10.00 -3.93 -9.29
N ILE A 22 10.01 -2.89 -10.12
CA ILE A 22 10.92 -1.75 -9.99
C ILE A 22 10.65 -1.03 -8.66
N ALA A 23 9.41 -0.76 -8.30
CA ALA A 23 9.04 -0.13 -7.04
C ALA A 23 9.52 -0.96 -5.84
N SER A 24 9.27 -2.27 -5.84
CA SER A 24 9.69 -3.19 -4.78
C SER A 24 11.22 -3.28 -4.63
N ALA A 25 11.95 -3.36 -5.74
CA ALA A 25 13.41 -3.35 -5.74
C ALA A 25 13.95 -2.03 -5.17
N ARG A 26 13.32 -0.91 -5.53
CA ARG A 26 13.71 0.43 -5.04
C ARG A 26 13.49 0.60 -3.54
N VAL A 27 12.39 0.07 -3.00
CA VAL A 27 12.14 0.07 -1.53
C VAL A 27 13.24 -0.70 -0.81
N LYS A 28 13.48 -1.94 -1.22
CA LYS A 28 14.53 -2.79 -0.59
C LYS A 28 15.90 -2.11 -0.67
N GLY A 29 16.29 -1.61 -1.84
CA GLY A 29 17.58 -0.94 -2.04
C GLY A 29 17.70 0.32 -1.20
N THR A 30 16.64 1.13 -1.11
CA THR A 30 16.63 2.36 -0.32
C THR A 30 16.68 2.05 1.17
N PHE A 31 15.87 1.10 1.64
CA PHE A 31 15.88 0.66 3.04
C PHE A 31 17.25 0.11 3.42
N ASN A 32 17.81 -0.82 2.66
CA ASN A 32 19.12 -1.41 2.92
C ASN A 32 20.25 -0.36 2.96
N LYS A 33 20.21 0.61 2.05
CA LYS A 33 21.18 1.72 2.04
C LYS A 33 21.13 2.53 3.33
N TYR A 34 19.94 2.93 3.77
CA TYR A 34 19.77 3.84 4.92
C TYR A 34 19.63 3.09 6.25
N SER A 35 19.50 1.77 6.25
CA SER A 35 19.63 0.94 7.45
C SER A 35 21.08 0.86 7.97
N GLN A 36 22.05 1.19 7.12
CA GLN A 36 23.46 1.31 7.53
C GLN A 36 23.78 2.64 8.22
N LEU A 37 22.91 3.65 8.09
CA LEU A 37 23.13 4.96 8.64
C LEU A 37 22.46 5.07 10.02
N ARG A 38 23.28 5.04 11.07
CA ARG A 38 22.82 5.22 12.45
C ARG A 38 22.34 6.63 12.70
N SER A 39 21.23 6.78 13.39
CA SER A 39 20.77 8.09 13.86
C SER A 39 21.61 8.60 15.03
N MET A 40 21.82 9.90 15.07
CA MET A 40 22.51 10.59 16.16
C MET A 40 21.71 10.56 17.47
N SER A 41 20.39 10.36 17.42
CA SER A 41 19.55 10.27 18.62
C SER A 41 19.84 9.07 19.50
N GLY A 42 20.50 8.00 18.96
CA GLY A 42 20.76 6.76 19.66
C GLY A 42 19.50 5.95 20.00
N MET A 43 18.31 6.43 19.70
CA MET A 43 17.04 5.73 19.94
C MET A 43 16.85 4.59 18.96
N ASN A 44 16.22 3.51 19.39
CA ASN A 44 15.77 2.44 18.50
C ASN A 44 14.32 2.68 18.02
N GLY A 45 13.85 1.87 17.04
CA GLY A 45 12.52 2.00 16.46
C GLY A 45 11.40 1.93 17.50
N ALA A 46 11.48 1.03 18.47
CA ALA A 46 10.47 0.90 19.53
C ALA A 46 10.40 2.14 20.42
N GLN A 47 11.55 2.69 20.81
CA GLN A 47 11.61 3.92 21.61
C GLN A 47 11.06 5.14 20.84
N VAL A 48 11.38 5.22 19.53
CA VAL A 48 10.83 6.29 18.67
C VAL A 48 9.32 6.16 18.56
N ALA A 49 8.80 4.94 18.32
CA ALA A 49 7.37 4.71 18.26
C ALA A 49 6.66 5.15 19.55
N GLN A 50 7.17 4.74 20.72
CA GLN A 50 6.64 5.16 22.02
C GLN A 50 6.65 6.68 22.18
N ARG A 51 7.77 7.32 21.88
CA ARG A 51 7.91 8.78 21.98
C ARG A 51 6.95 9.54 21.07
N VAL A 52 6.79 9.07 19.81
CA VAL A 52 5.87 9.67 18.84
C VAL A 52 4.42 9.53 19.30
N LEU A 53 4.01 8.33 19.78
CA LEU A 53 2.66 8.11 20.31
C LEU A 53 2.37 9.00 21.51
N GLN A 54 3.28 9.07 22.50
CA GLN A 54 3.14 9.91 23.67
C GLN A 54 3.04 11.38 23.30
N ALA A 55 3.90 11.87 22.40
CA ALA A 55 3.87 13.24 21.92
C ALA A 55 2.59 13.60 21.14
N ALA A 56 1.93 12.59 20.56
CA ALA A 56 0.63 12.72 19.91
C ALA A 56 -0.55 12.61 20.89
N GLY A 57 -0.31 12.38 22.19
CA GLY A 57 -1.34 12.16 23.22
C GLY A 57 -2.02 10.80 23.15
N ILE A 58 -1.36 9.80 22.54
CA ILE A 58 -1.89 8.44 22.37
C ILE A 58 -1.21 7.50 23.36
N TYR A 59 -1.95 7.06 24.38
CA TYR A 59 -1.44 6.23 25.48
C TYR A 59 -2.00 4.80 25.48
N ASP A 60 -2.99 4.53 24.64
CA ASP A 60 -3.71 3.27 24.55
C ASP A 60 -3.23 2.38 23.40
N VAL A 61 -2.15 2.77 22.70
CA VAL A 61 -1.51 2.02 21.64
C VAL A 61 -0.18 1.44 22.15
N GLN A 62 -0.04 0.11 22.03
CA GLN A 62 1.16 -0.62 22.43
C GLN A 62 2.13 -0.79 21.25
N VAL A 63 3.44 -0.75 21.53
CA VAL A 63 4.48 -1.07 20.56
C VAL A 63 4.93 -2.50 20.78
N ARG A 64 4.86 -3.34 19.75
CA ARG A 64 5.20 -4.77 19.80
C ARG A 64 6.22 -5.14 18.72
N HIS A 65 7.04 -6.12 19.04
CA HIS A 65 7.91 -6.78 18.06
C HIS A 65 7.14 -7.87 17.32
N VAL A 66 7.36 -7.97 16.01
CA VAL A 66 6.86 -9.06 15.16
C VAL A 66 8.00 -9.60 14.30
N SER A 67 8.01 -10.92 14.10
CA SER A 67 9.04 -11.57 13.29
C SER A 67 8.91 -11.22 11.81
N GLY A 68 10.04 -11.24 11.10
CA GLY A 68 10.11 -11.05 9.66
C GLY A 68 10.68 -9.70 9.25
N SER A 69 10.61 -9.41 7.95
CA SER A 69 11.09 -8.16 7.35
C SER A 69 9.98 -7.56 6.51
N LEU A 70 9.77 -6.25 6.61
CA LEU A 70 8.67 -5.52 5.98
C LEU A 70 7.28 -5.99 6.46
N THR A 71 7.19 -6.42 7.71
CA THR A 71 5.96 -6.82 8.40
C THR A 71 5.45 -5.74 9.35
N ASP A 72 6.08 -4.57 9.31
CA ASP A 72 5.68 -3.42 10.10
C ASP A 72 4.26 -2.99 9.75
N HIS A 73 3.43 -2.77 10.77
CA HIS A 73 2.06 -2.29 10.58
C HIS A 73 1.43 -1.78 11.87
N TYR A 74 0.49 -0.86 11.74
CA TYR A 74 -0.44 -0.51 12.80
C TYR A 74 -1.73 -1.34 12.69
N ASP A 75 -2.13 -2.02 13.75
CA ASP A 75 -3.41 -2.71 13.85
C ASP A 75 -4.40 -1.91 14.71
N PRO A 76 -5.45 -1.33 14.11
CA PRO A 76 -6.44 -0.55 14.84
C PRO A 76 -7.36 -1.40 15.74
N ARG A 77 -7.49 -2.72 15.48
CA ARG A 77 -8.34 -3.61 16.26
C ARG A 77 -7.72 -3.92 17.62
N THR A 78 -6.42 -4.22 17.62
CA THR A 78 -5.66 -4.52 18.83
C THR A 78 -4.98 -3.28 19.43
N LYS A 79 -5.05 -2.14 18.74
CA LYS A 79 -4.33 -0.91 19.07
C LYS A 79 -2.85 -1.17 19.29
N THR A 80 -2.20 -1.78 18.29
CA THR A 80 -0.78 -2.11 18.35
C THR A 80 -0.03 -1.55 17.15
N VAL A 81 1.14 -0.96 17.40
CA VAL A 81 2.18 -0.70 16.40
C VAL A 81 3.12 -1.89 16.44
N ASN A 82 3.08 -2.70 15.39
CA ASN A 82 3.89 -3.90 15.24
C ASN A 82 5.11 -3.57 14.39
N LEU A 83 6.32 -3.78 14.94
CA LEU A 83 7.59 -3.46 14.29
C LEU A 83 8.39 -4.74 14.05
N SER A 84 8.88 -4.88 12.83
CA SER A 84 9.63 -6.05 12.35
C SER A 84 11.05 -6.13 12.91
N ASP A 85 11.72 -7.28 12.72
CA ASP A 85 13.09 -7.52 13.18
C ASP A 85 14.08 -6.40 12.80
N PRO A 86 14.13 -5.91 11.54
CA PRO A 86 15.07 -4.86 11.14
C PRO A 86 14.68 -3.46 11.62
N VAL A 87 13.55 -3.30 12.32
CA VAL A 87 13.03 -1.99 12.76
C VAL A 87 12.99 -1.88 14.27
N TYR A 88 12.49 -2.88 14.98
CA TYR A 88 12.17 -2.77 16.41
C TYR A 88 13.37 -2.33 17.27
N ASN A 89 14.51 -3.02 17.15
CA ASN A 89 15.72 -2.72 17.92
C ASN A 89 16.75 -1.85 17.16
N ALA A 90 16.50 -1.53 15.90
CA ALA A 90 17.47 -0.83 15.08
C ALA A 90 17.46 0.68 15.33
N THR A 91 18.68 1.27 15.28
CA THR A 91 18.89 2.71 15.53
C THR A 91 19.12 3.50 14.23
N SER A 92 18.86 2.90 13.06
CA SER A 92 19.10 3.53 11.76
C SER A 92 17.99 4.53 11.39
N VAL A 93 18.35 5.55 10.61
CA VAL A 93 17.38 6.55 10.11
C VAL A 93 16.23 5.91 9.31
N ALA A 94 16.48 4.77 8.66
CA ALA A 94 15.45 4.00 7.97
C ALA A 94 14.46 3.37 8.95
N ALA A 95 14.96 2.69 9.98
CA ALA A 95 14.14 2.03 11.00
C ALA A 95 13.29 3.05 11.78
N LEU A 96 13.90 4.17 12.20
CA LEU A 96 13.18 5.23 12.89
C LEU A 96 12.07 5.85 12.03
N GLY A 97 12.33 5.97 10.71
CA GLY A 97 11.34 6.45 9.74
C GLY A 97 10.15 5.51 9.61
N VAL A 98 10.39 4.20 9.50
CA VAL A 98 9.33 3.17 9.42
C VAL A 98 8.53 3.12 10.72
N ALA A 99 9.18 3.09 11.88
CA ALA A 99 8.50 3.11 13.18
C ALA A 99 7.60 4.34 13.34
N ALA A 100 8.08 5.52 12.96
CA ALA A 100 7.28 6.75 12.98
C ALA A 100 6.13 6.74 11.96
N HIS A 101 6.28 6.05 10.81
CA HIS A 101 5.24 5.90 9.80
C HIS A 101 4.06 5.09 10.34
N GLU A 102 4.32 3.98 11.03
CA GLU A 102 3.27 3.18 11.67
C GLU A 102 2.55 3.95 12.78
N CYS A 103 3.28 4.79 13.53
CA CYS A 103 2.66 5.76 14.43
C CYS A 103 1.82 6.82 13.69
N GLY A 104 2.19 7.18 12.46
CA GLY A 104 1.39 8.04 11.58
C GLY A 104 -0.01 7.48 11.34
N HIS A 105 -0.14 6.17 11.13
CA HIS A 105 -1.44 5.50 11.02
C HIS A 105 -2.21 5.49 12.35
N ALA A 106 -1.53 5.30 13.48
CA ALA A 106 -2.16 5.41 14.79
C ALA A 106 -2.71 6.83 15.03
N ILE A 107 -1.96 7.87 14.63
CA ILE A 107 -2.39 9.27 14.72
C ILE A 107 -3.58 9.55 13.78
N GLN A 108 -3.58 8.98 12.58
CA GLN A 108 -4.73 9.07 11.67
C GLN A 108 -5.99 8.47 12.30
N HIS A 109 -5.85 7.29 12.88
CA HIS A 109 -6.95 6.60 13.55
C HIS A 109 -7.49 7.40 14.74
N ALA A 110 -6.60 7.88 15.63
CA ALA A 110 -6.97 8.69 16.79
C ALA A 110 -7.64 10.02 16.40
N LYS A 111 -7.29 10.59 15.22
CA LYS A 111 -7.89 11.84 14.71
C LYS A 111 -9.05 11.60 13.74
N SER A 112 -9.57 10.38 13.63
CA SER A 112 -10.67 10.02 12.73
C SER A 112 -10.46 10.54 11.29
N TYR A 113 -9.25 10.33 10.74
CA TYR A 113 -8.89 10.80 9.41
C TYR A 113 -9.77 10.15 8.35
N ALA A 114 -10.63 10.93 7.69
CA ALA A 114 -11.68 10.43 6.80
C ALA A 114 -11.18 9.44 5.71
N PRO A 115 -10.05 9.67 4.98
CA PRO A 115 -9.57 8.71 4.02
C PRO A 115 -9.22 7.33 4.63
N LEU A 116 -8.71 7.28 5.87
CA LEU A 116 -8.44 6.01 6.56
C LEU A 116 -9.75 5.26 6.88
N SER A 117 -10.78 5.98 7.31
CA SER A 117 -12.10 5.39 7.58
C SER A 117 -12.74 4.84 6.30
N ILE A 118 -12.66 5.57 5.19
CA ILE A 118 -13.14 5.13 3.87
C ILE A 118 -12.35 3.90 3.41
N ARG A 119 -11.00 3.92 3.51
CA ARG A 119 -10.15 2.75 3.20
C ARG A 119 -10.59 1.52 3.99
N SER A 120 -10.80 1.67 5.30
CA SER A 120 -11.20 0.57 6.18
C SER A 120 -12.56 -0.02 5.80
N ALA A 121 -13.53 0.83 5.44
CA ALA A 121 -14.84 0.39 4.95
C ALA A 121 -14.76 -0.31 3.58
N LEU A 122 -13.81 0.08 2.73
CA LEU A 122 -13.61 -0.53 1.41
C LEU A 122 -12.88 -1.88 1.46
N VAL A 123 -12.15 -2.21 2.54
CA VAL A 123 -11.40 -3.48 2.64
C VAL A 123 -12.26 -4.70 2.33
N PRO A 124 -13.41 -4.96 2.99
CA PRO A 124 -14.22 -6.12 2.68
C PRO A 124 -14.75 -6.09 1.24
N ILE A 125 -15.18 -4.91 0.75
CA ILE A 125 -15.72 -4.75 -0.61
C ILE A 125 -14.64 -5.06 -1.65
N ALA A 126 -13.40 -4.54 -1.46
CA ALA A 126 -12.29 -4.78 -2.35
C ALA A 126 -11.84 -6.24 -2.34
N ASN A 127 -11.83 -6.90 -1.17
CA ASN A 127 -11.46 -8.31 -1.05
C ASN A 127 -12.47 -9.21 -1.75
N PHE A 128 -13.75 -9.08 -1.46
CA PHE A 128 -14.79 -9.84 -2.14
C PHE A 128 -14.87 -9.50 -3.62
N GLY A 129 -14.78 -8.21 -3.96
CA GLY A 129 -14.80 -7.74 -5.34
C GLY A 129 -13.68 -8.33 -6.18
N SER A 130 -12.43 -8.28 -5.69
CA SER A 130 -11.28 -8.84 -6.42
C SER A 130 -11.34 -10.36 -6.54
N MET A 131 -11.85 -11.07 -5.53
CA MET A 131 -11.99 -12.53 -5.54
C MET A 131 -13.07 -12.98 -6.53
N LEU A 132 -14.20 -12.30 -6.59
CA LEU A 132 -15.35 -12.69 -7.41
C LEU A 132 -15.29 -12.12 -8.84
N ALA A 133 -14.56 -11.03 -9.08
CA ALA A 133 -14.53 -10.37 -10.39
C ALA A 133 -14.15 -11.34 -11.52
N TRP A 134 -13.06 -12.09 -11.35
CA TRP A 134 -12.59 -13.02 -12.38
C TRP A 134 -13.55 -14.18 -12.65
N PRO A 135 -14.05 -14.93 -11.65
CA PRO A 135 -15.09 -15.94 -11.87
C PRO A 135 -16.31 -15.39 -12.61
N VAL A 136 -16.80 -14.22 -12.20
CA VAL A 136 -17.99 -13.59 -12.81
C VAL A 136 -17.71 -13.21 -14.27
N ILE A 137 -16.55 -12.59 -14.57
CA ILE A 137 -16.16 -12.25 -15.94
C ILE A 137 -16.03 -13.51 -16.79
N LEU A 138 -15.40 -14.57 -16.29
CA LEU A 138 -15.24 -15.83 -17.02
C LEU A 138 -16.60 -16.47 -17.34
N ILE A 139 -17.53 -16.48 -16.40
CA ILE A 139 -18.90 -16.97 -16.64
C ILE A 139 -19.54 -16.14 -17.76
N GLY A 140 -19.48 -14.82 -17.72
CA GLY A 140 -20.00 -13.96 -18.77
C GLY A 140 -19.33 -14.17 -20.14
N LEU A 141 -18.05 -14.56 -20.15
CA LEU A 141 -17.33 -14.88 -21.40
C LEU A 141 -17.66 -16.27 -21.97
N LEU A 142 -17.95 -17.25 -21.10
CA LEU A 142 -18.24 -18.63 -21.51
C LEU A 142 -19.68 -18.81 -22.03
N PHE A 143 -20.63 -18.14 -21.38
CA PHE A 143 -22.04 -18.20 -21.75
C PHE A 143 -22.35 -17.11 -22.78
N ASN A 144 -22.42 -17.48 -24.08
CA ASN A 144 -22.77 -16.53 -25.15
C ASN A 144 -24.31 -16.34 -25.20
N THR A 145 -24.87 -15.71 -24.16
CA THR A 145 -26.30 -15.43 -24.02
C THR A 145 -26.56 -13.93 -24.04
N ARG A 146 -27.80 -13.53 -24.28
CA ARG A 146 -28.25 -12.13 -24.23
C ARG A 146 -27.91 -11.43 -22.90
N SER A 147 -27.74 -12.20 -21.81
CA SER A 147 -27.39 -11.71 -20.47
C SER A 147 -25.88 -11.65 -20.19
N SER A 148 -25.04 -12.14 -21.09
CA SER A 148 -23.58 -12.21 -20.90
C SER A 148 -22.95 -10.84 -20.67
N GLY A 149 -23.45 -9.80 -21.38
CA GLY A 149 -22.99 -8.42 -21.21
C GLY A 149 -23.20 -7.89 -19.80
N LEU A 150 -24.36 -8.14 -19.21
CA LEU A 150 -24.67 -7.73 -17.83
C LEU A 150 -23.74 -8.41 -16.79
N ILE A 151 -23.49 -9.72 -16.98
CA ILE A 151 -22.61 -10.49 -16.08
C ILE A 151 -21.18 -9.91 -16.14
N ILE A 152 -20.68 -9.62 -17.33
CA ILE A 152 -19.37 -8.99 -17.51
C ILE A 152 -19.32 -7.61 -16.85
N ASP A 153 -20.36 -6.79 -17.01
CA ASP A 153 -20.42 -5.46 -16.39
C ASP A 153 -20.40 -5.53 -14.86
N ILE A 154 -21.08 -6.51 -14.27
CA ILE A 154 -20.99 -6.79 -12.83
C ILE A 154 -19.56 -7.15 -12.42
N GLY A 155 -18.87 -7.99 -13.19
CA GLY A 155 -17.48 -8.35 -12.94
C GLY A 155 -16.52 -7.14 -13.02
N ILE A 156 -16.73 -6.25 -14.01
CA ILE A 156 -15.99 -4.99 -14.13
C ILE A 156 -16.25 -4.08 -12.92
N LEU A 157 -17.50 -3.96 -12.48
CA LEU A 157 -17.87 -3.17 -11.31
C LEU A 157 -17.19 -3.70 -10.04
N LEU A 158 -17.19 -5.02 -9.84
CA LEU A 158 -16.52 -5.67 -8.72
C LEU A 158 -15.00 -5.39 -8.74
N PHE A 159 -14.36 -5.48 -9.90
CA PHE A 159 -12.94 -5.17 -10.03
C PHE A 159 -12.64 -3.68 -9.82
N SER A 160 -13.55 -2.80 -10.23
CA SER A 160 -13.43 -1.35 -10.03
C SER A 160 -13.39 -0.96 -8.55
N ALA A 161 -14.05 -1.72 -7.68
CA ALA A 161 -13.97 -1.53 -6.23
C ALA A 161 -12.54 -1.76 -5.69
N ALA A 162 -11.82 -2.76 -6.23
CA ALA A 162 -10.42 -2.98 -5.88
C ALA A 162 -9.51 -1.84 -6.37
N VAL A 163 -9.77 -1.28 -7.56
CA VAL A 163 -9.05 -0.09 -8.06
C VAL A 163 -9.31 1.11 -7.16
N LEU A 164 -10.57 1.35 -6.78
CA LEU A 164 -10.94 2.44 -5.89
C LEU A 164 -10.24 2.31 -4.53
N PHE A 165 -10.17 1.11 -3.96
CA PHE A 165 -9.43 0.84 -2.73
C PHE A 165 -7.94 1.25 -2.86
N GLN A 166 -7.28 0.90 -3.96
CA GLN A 166 -5.88 1.29 -4.20
C GLN A 166 -5.74 2.82 -4.26
N LEU A 167 -6.65 3.51 -4.94
CA LEU A 167 -6.63 4.98 -5.06
C LEU A 167 -6.85 5.68 -3.71
N VAL A 168 -7.82 5.19 -2.91
CA VAL A 168 -8.10 5.73 -1.56
C VAL A 168 -6.95 5.44 -0.59
N THR A 169 -6.18 4.38 -0.81
CA THR A 169 -4.99 4.06 0.00
C THR A 169 -3.88 5.11 -0.17
N LEU A 170 -3.72 5.72 -1.36
CA LEU A 170 -2.65 6.69 -1.62
C LEU A 170 -2.63 7.90 -0.64
N PRO A 171 -3.72 8.65 -0.46
CA PRO A 171 -3.72 9.77 0.49
C PRO A 171 -3.47 9.33 1.94
N VAL A 172 -3.89 8.12 2.32
CA VAL A 172 -3.62 7.55 3.66
C VAL A 172 -2.12 7.38 3.87
N GLU A 173 -1.43 6.74 2.93
CA GLU A 173 0.00 6.46 3.01
C GLU A 173 0.88 7.73 2.94
N PHE A 174 0.50 8.67 2.06
CA PHE A 174 1.20 9.95 1.97
C PHE A 174 1.03 10.79 3.25
N ASP A 175 -0.16 10.81 3.82
CA ASP A 175 -0.42 11.55 5.06
C ASP A 175 0.26 10.90 6.27
N ALA A 176 0.27 9.56 6.40
CA ALA A 176 1.01 8.85 7.43
C ALA A 176 2.51 9.18 7.38
N SER A 177 3.12 9.11 6.18
CA SER A 177 4.52 9.49 5.95
C SER A 177 4.80 10.96 6.29
N ARG A 178 3.89 11.86 5.94
CA ARG A 178 4.00 13.30 6.28
C ARG A 178 3.97 13.50 7.79
N ARG A 179 3.03 12.86 8.50
CA ARG A 179 2.92 12.91 9.97
C ARG A 179 4.18 12.38 10.62
N ALA A 180 4.72 11.26 10.15
CA ALA A 180 5.97 10.68 10.62
C ALA A 180 7.12 11.70 10.57
N LEU A 181 7.35 12.33 9.41
CA LEU A 181 8.42 13.32 9.23
C LEU A 181 8.23 14.56 10.12
N VAL A 182 6.99 15.02 10.26
CA VAL A 182 6.67 16.14 11.17
C VAL A 182 6.99 15.77 12.61
N MET A 183 6.55 14.60 13.07
CA MET A 183 6.80 14.15 14.46
C MET A 183 8.29 13.95 14.74
N LEU A 184 9.03 13.29 13.82
CA LEU A 184 10.47 13.10 13.97
C LEU A 184 11.23 14.44 14.08
N ARG A 185 10.79 15.47 13.34
CA ARG A 185 11.36 16.81 13.38
C ARG A 185 10.99 17.58 14.65
N THR A 186 9.69 17.65 14.95
CA THR A 186 9.19 18.46 16.08
C THR A 186 9.60 17.93 17.44
N GLN A 187 9.81 16.59 17.53
CA GLN A 187 10.30 15.96 18.75
C GLN A 187 11.84 15.93 18.84
N GLY A 188 12.56 16.53 17.86
CA GLY A 188 14.01 16.55 17.84
C GLY A 188 14.66 15.16 17.78
N ILE A 189 13.94 14.17 17.22
CA ILE A 189 14.43 12.77 17.11
C ILE A 189 15.46 12.64 15.99
N LEU A 190 15.23 13.34 14.86
CA LEU A 190 16.15 13.35 13.72
C LEU A 190 16.51 14.80 13.36
N ALA A 191 17.79 15.02 13.05
CA ALA A 191 18.28 16.26 12.49
C ALA A 191 17.83 16.45 11.03
N ASP A 192 17.92 17.67 10.49
CA ASP A 192 17.40 17.98 9.14
C ASP A 192 18.07 17.19 8.00
N ASP A 193 19.33 16.82 8.13
CA ASP A 193 20.03 15.96 7.20
C ASP A 193 19.58 14.50 7.29
N GLU A 194 19.36 13.98 8.49
CA GLU A 194 18.81 12.64 8.73
C GLU A 194 17.38 12.54 8.20
N LEU A 195 16.56 13.58 8.40
CA LEU A 195 15.19 13.68 7.85
C LEU A 195 15.16 13.60 6.33
N ARG A 196 16.19 14.10 5.63
CA ARG A 196 16.29 13.95 4.16
C ARG A 196 16.43 12.49 3.75
N TYR A 197 17.20 11.70 4.51
CA TYR A 197 17.37 10.26 4.24
C TYR A 197 16.10 9.48 4.58
N THR A 198 15.52 9.75 5.74
CA THR A 198 14.23 9.16 6.15
C THR A 198 13.13 9.45 5.14
N ARG A 199 13.03 10.69 4.63
CA ARG A 199 12.09 11.05 3.57
C ARG A 199 12.27 10.23 2.30
N ARG A 200 13.52 9.89 1.91
CA ARG A 200 13.80 9.05 0.75
C ARG A 200 13.30 7.61 0.97
N VAL A 201 13.46 7.08 2.19
CA VAL A 201 12.92 5.75 2.56
C VAL A 201 11.41 5.75 2.45
N LEU A 202 10.72 6.67 3.13
CA LEU A 202 9.26 6.76 3.12
C LEU A 202 8.70 7.04 1.72
N LYS A 203 9.37 7.89 0.93
CA LYS A 203 8.97 8.15 -0.46
C LYS A 203 9.12 6.89 -1.33
N SER A 204 10.17 6.09 -1.13
CA SER A 204 10.32 4.84 -1.89
C SER A 204 9.24 3.82 -1.50
N ALA A 205 8.86 3.74 -0.21
CA ALA A 205 7.74 2.92 0.24
C ALA A 205 6.41 3.39 -0.38
N ALA A 206 6.12 4.68 -0.36
CA ALA A 206 4.91 5.26 -0.96
C ALA A 206 4.80 4.98 -2.47
N LEU A 207 5.92 4.87 -3.20
CA LEU A 207 5.92 4.51 -4.62
C LEU A 207 5.40 3.09 -4.89
N THR A 208 5.43 2.17 -3.92
CA THR A 208 4.83 0.84 -4.11
C THR A 208 3.32 0.90 -4.18
N TYR A 209 2.70 1.78 -3.42
CA TYR A 209 1.25 2.01 -3.49
C TYR A 209 0.86 2.67 -4.81
N VAL A 210 1.66 3.63 -5.31
CA VAL A 210 1.45 4.22 -6.64
C VAL A 210 1.58 3.16 -7.73
N ALA A 211 2.59 2.28 -7.65
CA ALA A 211 2.79 1.18 -8.58
C ALA A 211 1.62 0.20 -8.56
N SER A 212 1.11 -0.16 -7.38
CA SER A 212 -0.03 -1.06 -7.21
C SER A 212 -1.31 -0.46 -7.79
N ALA A 213 -1.56 0.84 -7.56
CA ALA A 213 -2.70 1.55 -8.14
C ALA A 213 -2.62 1.60 -9.68
N ALA A 214 -1.43 1.92 -10.22
CA ALA A 214 -1.20 1.92 -11.67
C ALA A 214 -1.43 0.53 -12.28
N ALA A 215 -0.89 -0.53 -11.66
CA ALA A 215 -1.09 -1.90 -12.11
C ALA A 215 -2.56 -2.33 -12.06
N ALA A 216 -3.31 -1.92 -11.03
CA ALA A 216 -4.74 -2.19 -10.92
C ALA A 216 -5.55 -1.49 -12.03
N ILE A 217 -5.23 -0.23 -12.34
CA ILE A 217 -5.84 0.53 -13.45
C ILE A 217 -5.53 -0.14 -14.79
N LEU A 218 -4.29 -0.54 -15.04
CA LEU A 218 -3.91 -1.21 -16.29
C LEU A 218 -4.65 -2.54 -16.47
N ARG A 219 -4.84 -3.32 -15.39
CA ARG A 219 -5.64 -4.56 -15.41
C ARG A 219 -7.11 -4.27 -15.70
N LEU A 220 -7.70 -3.25 -15.07
CA LEU A 220 -9.08 -2.83 -15.35
C LEU A 220 -9.25 -2.41 -16.81
N LEU A 221 -8.32 -1.60 -17.32
CA LEU A 221 -8.32 -1.18 -18.72
C LEU A 221 -8.28 -2.39 -19.67
N ARG A 222 -7.40 -3.36 -19.38
CA ARG A 222 -7.34 -4.60 -20.16
C ARG A 222 -8.68 -5.33 -20.19
N ILE A 223 -9.33 -5.50 -19.03
CA ILE A 223 -10.63 -6.17 -18.93
C ILE A 223 -11.65 -5.46 -19.83
N ILE A 224 -11.73 -4.12 -19.75
CA ILE A 224 -12.63 -3.31 -20.57
C ILE A 224 -12.33 -3.45 -22.07
N LEU A 225 -11.06 -3.47 -22.47
CA LEU A 225 -10.67 -3.62 -23.88
C LEU A 225 -11.07 -4.98 -24.45
N ILE A 226 -10.83 -6.07 -23.72
CA ILE A 226 -11.20 -7.43 -24.13
C ILE A 226 -12.71 -7.56 -24.26
N THR A 227 -13.46 -7.05 -23.31
CA THR A 227 -14.92 -7.18 -23.27
C THR A 227 -15.60 -6.30 -24.32
N ASN A 228 -15.07 -5.10 -24.60
CA ASN A 228 -15.61 -4.22 -25.64
C ASN A 228 -15.25 -4.70 -27.05
N GLY A 229 -14.10 -5.34 -27.26
CA GLY A 229 -13.75 -5.96 -28.54
C GLY A 229 -14.81 -7.00 -28.94
N ARG A 230 -15.17 -7.89 -28.01
CA ARG A 230 -16.17 -8.94 -28.26
C ARG A 230 -17.56 -8.41 -28.56
N ARG A 231 -17.99 -7.30 -27.91
CA ARG A 231 -19.30 -6.66 -28.18
C ARG A 231 -19.42 -6.02 -29.57
N ARG A 232 -18.31 -5.84 -30.28
CA ARG A 232 -18.31 -5.29 -31.65
C ARG A 232 -18.34 -6.39 -32.71
N ASP A 233 -17.96 -7.59 -32.31
CA ASP A 233 -17.91 -8.77 -33.20
C ASP A 233 -19.23 -9.58 -33.16
N ASP A 234 -20.13 -9.30 -32.21
CA ASP A 234 -21.52 -9.82 -32.08
C ASP A 234 -22.53 -8.79 -32.67
#